data_cef4f45695e1c3f8a22602fe9efaeba7
#
_entry.id   cef4f45695e1c3f8a22602fe9efaeba7
#
_cell.length_a   1.000
_cell.length_b   1.000
_cell.length_c   1.000
_cell.angle_alpha   90.00
_cell.angle_beta   90.00
_cell.angle_gamma   90.00
#
_symmetry.space_group_name_H-M   'P 1'
#
loop_
_entity.id
_entity.type
_entity.pdbx_description
1 polymer ?
#
loop_
_entity_poly.entity_id
_entity_poly.type
_entity_poly.pdbx_seq_one_letter_code
_entity_poly.pdbx_strand_id
1 'polypeptide(L)'
;YHLKGVSILYTSYRLADKYGSSQIRAEQGKKLLVAEFSLKNNSGAKKKVKLIDRRKITYQLNVDGTTYSPQISLLENQLDYLETVIAKGKSQKAVLVFQVDKNATNASTIDLSIEEGNSKASVKMK
;
A
#
# COMPACT_ATOMS: atom_id res chain seq x y z
N TYR A 1 -1.33 8.34 -6.93
CA TYR A 1 -1.28 7.55 -8.17
C TYR A 1 -2.68 7.43 -8.77
N HIS A 2 -2.80 7.58 -10.06
CA HIS A 2 -4.09 7.59 -10.73
C HIS A 2 -4.26 6.39 -11.65
N LEU A 3 -5.37 5.66 -11.48
CA LEU A 3 -5.91 4.73 -12.43
C LEU A 3 -7.05 5.46 -13.18
N LYS A 4 -7.52 4.90 -14.30
CA LYS A 4 -8.61 5.51 -15.06
C LYS A 4 -9.87 5.63 -14.19
N GLY A 5 -10.21 6.85 -13.79
CA GLY A 5 -11.38 7.14 -12.96
C GLY A 5 -11.23 6.79 -11.49
N VAL A 6 -10.08 6.31 -11.06
CA VAL A 6 -9.83 5.94 -9.65
C VAL A 6 -8.49 6.50 -9.20
N SER A 7 -8.47 7.16 -8.04
CA SER A 7 -7.25 7.67 -7.43
C SER A 7 -6.84 6.80 -6.26
N ILE A 8 -5.56 6.43 -6.20
CA ILE A 8 -4.97 5.74 -5.06
C ILE A 8 -4.28 6.82 -4.22
N LEU A 9 -4.80 7.05 -3.02
CA LEU A 9 -4.32 8.09 -2.13
C LEU A 9 -3.72 7.46 -0.87
N TYR A 10 -2.47 7.82 -0.58
CA TYR A 10 -1.85 7.46 0.68
C TYR A 10 -2.49 8.27 1.82
N THR A 11 -2.81 7.63 2.95
CA THR A 11 -3.42 8.31 4.09
C THR A 11 -2.51 8.36 5.30
N SER A 12 -1.95 7.22 5.74
CA SER A 12 -1.11 7.17 6.92
C SER A 12 -0.35 5.85 6.98
N TYR A 13 0.60 5.76 7.92
CA TYR A 13 1.27 4.49 8.23
C TYR A 13 1.44 4.34 9.73
N ARG A 14 1.66 3.11 10.15
CA ARG A 14 2.00 2.79 11.54
C ARG A 14 2.93 1.60 11.58
N LEU A 15 3.66 1.46 12.68
CA LEU A 15 4.50 0.31 12.96
C LEU A 15 3.78 -0.59 13.96
N ALA A 16 3.82 -1.90 13.74
CA ALA A 16 3.10 -2.86 14.56
C ALA A 16 3.86 -4.19 14.61
N ASP A 17 3.49 -5.03 15.57
CA ASP A 17 4.03 -6.39 15.66
C ASP A 17 3.15 -7.41 14.95
N LYS A 18 1.89 -7.08 14.70
CA LYS A 18 0.94 -7.94 14.02
C LYS A 18 -0.13 -7.12 13.32
N TYR A 19 -0.75 -7.71 12.30
CA TYR A 19 -1.85 -7.11 11.55
C TYR A 19 -2.81 -8.19 11.04
N GLY A 20 -4.09 -7.84 10.85
CA GLY A 20 -5.07 -8.72 10.25
C GLY A 20 -5.48 -9.88 11.15
N SER A 21 -5.86 -9.61 12.40
CA SER A 21 -6.23 -10.64 13.40
C SER A 21 -5.09 -11.63 13.63
N SER A 22 -3.85 -11.13 13.64
CA SER A 22 -2.63 -11.91 13.80
C SER A 22 -2.27 -12.82 12.62
N GLN A 23 -2.88 -12.58 11.45
CA GLN A 23 -2.51 -13.31 10.23
C GLN A 23 -1.09 -12.99 9.78
N ILE A 24 -0.67 -11.75 9.98
CA ILE A 24 0.68 -11.29 9.65
C ILE A 24 1.36 -10.87 10.95
N ARG A 25 2.55 -11.41 11.18
CA ARG A 25 3.36 -11.08 12.35
C ARG A 25 4.73 -10.57 11.91
N ALA A 26 5.27 -9.63 12.68
CA ALA A 26 6.64 -9.20 12.46
C ALA A 26 7.59 -10.37 12.76
N GLU A 27 8.53 -10.59 11.85
CA GLU A 27 9.59 -11.58 12.05
C GLU A 27 10.56 -11.08 13.12
N GLN A 28 11.36 -11.99 13.67
CA GLN A 28 12.35 -11.62 14.70
C GLN A 28 13.29 -10.55 14.14
N GLY A 29 13.48 -9.48 14.92
CA GLY A 29 14.29 -8.34 14.52
C GLY A 29 13.60 -7.37 13.56
N LYS A 30 12.32 -7.61 13.25
CA LYS A 30 11.53 -6.81 12.31
C LYS A 30 10.36 -6.13 13.00
N LYS A 31 9.79 -5.16 12.30
CA LYS A 31 8.49 -4.56 12.59
C LYS A 31 7.66 -4.58 11.32
N LEU A 32 6.34 -4.63 11.47
CA LEU A 32 5.46 -4.42 10.34
C LEU A 32 5.28 -2.92 10.17
N LEU A 33 5.51 -2.43 8.95
CA LEU A 33 5.06 -1.10 8.56
C LEU A 33 3.79 -1.29 7.75
N VAL A 34 2.67 -0.79 8.29
CA VAL A 34 1.36 -0.88 7.66
C VAL A 34 1.04 0.46 7.05
N ALA A 35 1.05 0.54 5.73
CA ALA A 35 0.71 1.75 5.00
C ALA A 35 -0.76 1.67 4.60
N GLU A 36 -1.52 2.71 4.89
CA GLU A 36 -2.95 2.78 4.63
C GLU A 36 -3.25 3.69 3.45
N PHE A 37 -4.18 3.25 2.61
CA PHE A 37 -4.57 3.94 1.38
C PHE A 37 -6.08 4.06 1.28
N SER A 38 -6.51 5.02 0.48
CA SER A 38 -7.91 5.16 0.08
C SER A 38 -7.96 5.20 -1.45
N LEU A 39 -8.79 4.33 -2.03
CA LEU A 39 -9.06 4.35 -3.47
C LEU A 39 -10.37 5.07 -3.67
N LYS A 40 -10.33 6.23 -4.33
CA LYS A 40 -11.51 7.04 -4.56
C LYS A 40 -11.98 6.90 -6.01
N ASN A 41 -13.25 6.58 -6.19
CA ASN A 41 -13.88 6.54 -7.50
C ASN A 41 -14.30 7.96 -7.90
N ASN A 42 -13.53 8.55 -8.82
CA ASN A 42 -13.79 9.89 -9.37
C ASN A 42 -14.61 9.87 -10.65
N SER A 43 -15.03 8.67 -11.09
CA SER A 43 -15.81 8.54 -12.31
C SER A 43 -17.30 8.82 -12.06
N GLY A 44 -18.07 8.98 -13.12
CA GLY A 44 -19.51 9.20 -13.04
C GLY A 44 -20.34 7.94 -12.81
N ALA A 45 -19.72 6.78 -12.57
CA ALA A 45 -20.40 5.50 -12.41
C ALA A 45 -19.58 4.59 -11.47
N LYS A 46 -20.19 3.50 -10.98
CA LYS A 46 -19.44 2.52 -10.21
C LYS A 46 -18.29 1.94 -11.03
N LYS A 47 -17.19 1.62 -10.37
CA LYS A 47 -15.99 1.07 -10.99
C LYS A 47 -15.60 -0.25 -10.36
N LYS A 48 -15.30 -1.24 -11.21
CA LYS A 48 -14.63 -2.45 -10.77
C LYS A 48 -13.12 -2.21 -10.80
N VAL A 49 -12.46 -2.44 -9.67
CA VAL A 49 -11.02 -2.27 -9.53
C VAL A 49 -10.41 -3.64 -9.27
N LYS A 50 -9.52 -4.05 -10.16
CA LYS A 50 -8.84 -5.35 -10.11
C LYS A 50 -7.33 -5.13 -10.18
N LEU A 51 -6.74 -4.71 -9.08
CA LEU A 51 -5.29 -4.45 -9.05
C LEU A 51 -4.46 -5.72 -9.13
N ILE A 52 -5.04 -6.86 -8.78
CA ILE A 52 -4.39 -8.16 -8.95
C ILE A 52 -4.01 -8.43 -10.42
N ASP A 53 -4.77 -7.88 -11.38
CA ASP A 53 -4.48 -8.03 -12.81
C ASP A 53 -3.43 -7.02 -13.30
N ARG A 54 -3.04 -6.05 -12.47
CA ARG A 54 -2.08 -5.00 -12.81
C ARG A 54 -0.69 -5.35 -12.27
N ARG A 55 -0.15 -6.49 -12.70
CA ARG A 55 1.13 -7.02 -12.20
C ARG A 55 2.34 -6.16 -12.54
N LYS A 56 2.21 -5.22 -13.48
CA LYS A 56 3.28 -4.29 -13.83
C LYS A 56 3.40 -3.12 -12.86
N ILE A 57 2.43 -2.98 -11.96
CA ILE A 57 2.53 -1.98 -10.90
C ILE A 57 3.46 -2.54 -9.82
N THR A 58 4.52 -1.80 -9.52
CA THR A 58 5.44 -2.12 -8.44
C THR A 58 5.28 -1.13 -7.31
N TYR A 59 5.30 -1.64 -6.09
CA TYR A 59 5.23 -0.85 -4.86
C TYR A 59 6.55 -1.05 -4.12
N GLN A 60 7.21 0.03 -3.75
CA GLN A 60 8.50 -0.06 -3.09
C GLN A 60 8.57 0.95 -1.96
N LEU A 61 8.95 0.46 -0.78
CA LEU A 61 9.18 1.29 0.40
C LEU A 61 10.68 1.53 0.53
N ASN A 62 11.08 2.76 0.76
CA ASN A 62 12.45 3.12 1.07
C ASN A 62 12.52 3.70 2.48
N VAL A 63 13.33 3.07 3.34
CA VAL A 63 13.55 3.52 4.72
C VAL A 63 15.03 3.80 4.86
N ASP A 64 15.40 5.08 4.96
CA ASP A 64 16.79 5.54 5.07
C ASP A 64 17.74 4.87 4.07
N GLY A 65 17.28 4.71 2.81
CA GLY A 65 18.08 4.12 1.74
C GLY A 65 17.93 2.62 1.55
N THR A 66 17.28 1.92 2.47
CA THR A 66 16.98 0.49 2.34
C THR A 66 15.60 0.30 1.73
N THR A 67 15.50 -0.53 0.70
CA THR A 67 14.26 -0.76 -0.02
C THR A 67 13.59 -2.07 0.41
N TYR A 68 12.26 -2.04 0.46
CA TYR A 68 11.44 -3.19 0.84
C TYR A 68 10.29 -3.35 -0.14
N SER A 69 9.94 -4.61 -0.42
CA SER A 69 8.75 -4.94 -1.19
C SER A 69 7.59 -5.29 -0.26
N PRO A 70 6.32 -5.12 -0.71
CA PRO A 70 5.19 -5.52 0.12
C PRO A 70 5.22 -7.00 0.44
N GLN A 71 4.79 -7.35 1.66
CA GLN A 71 4.65 -8.73 2.05
C GLN A 71 3.45 -9.36 1.32
N ILE A 72 3.62 -10.57 0.81
CA ILE A 72 2.52 -11.35 0.23
C ILE A 72 1.65 -11.87 1.37
N SER A 73 0.34 -11.66 1.29
CA SER A 73 -0.60 -12.11 2.31
C SER A 73 -1.96 -12.45 1.69
N LEU A 74 -2.87 -12.98 2.53
CA LEU A 74 -4.24 -13.30 2.12
C LEU A 74 -5.25 -12.24 2.60
N LEU A 75 -4.78 -11.05 2.95
CA LEU A 75 -5.67 -9.96 3.36
C LEU A 75 -6.53 -9.50 2.18
N GLU A 76 -7.84 -9.39 2.39
CA GLU A 76 -8.77 -8.98 1.34
C GLU A 76 -8.56 -7.54 0.89
N ASN A 77 -8.09 -6.69 1.78
CA ASN A 77 -7.88 -5.26 1.51
C ASN A 77 -6.43 -4.92 1.17
N GLN A 78 -5.61 -5.90 0.83
CA GLN A 78 -4.23 -5.66 0.44
C GLN A 78 -4.20 -5.00 -0.94
N LEU A 79 -3.55 -3.83 -1.06
CA LEU A 79 -3.63 -2.99 -2.23
C LEU A 79 -3.19 -3.69 -3.52
N ASP A 80 -2.07 -4.39 -3.49
CA ASP A 80 -1.50 -5.01 -4.70
C ASP A 80 -2.31 -6.21 -5.21
N TYR A 81 -3.21 -6.77 -4.40
CA TYR A 81 -4.09 -7.87 -4.79
C TYR A 81 -5.57 -7.48 -4.74
N LEU A 82 -5.87 -6.20 -4.59
CA LEU A 82 -7.24 -5.74 -4.38
C LEU A 82 -8.13 -6.03 -5.58
N GLU A 83 -9.31 -6.58 -5.29
CA GLU A 83 -10.41 -6.73 -6.24
C GLU A 83 -11.69 -6.26 -5.55
N THR A 84 -12.28 -5.19 -6.06
CA THR A 84 -13.45 -4.60 -5.43
C THR A 84 -14.26 -3.78 -6.44
N VAL A 85 -15.50 -3.47 -6.06
CA VAL A 85 -16.36 -2.55 -6.81
C VAL A 85 -16.60 -1.33 -5.92
N ILE A 86 -16.25 -0.16 -6.44
CA ILE A 86 -16.40 1.09 -5.71
C ILE A 86 -17.55 1.88 -6.34
N ALA A 87 -18.58 2.18 -5.54
CA ALA A 87 -19.71 2.97 -6.00
C ALA A 87 -19.27 4.39 -6.36
N LYS A 88 -20.07 5.05 -7.21
CA LYS A 88 -19.82 6.42 -7.65
C LYS A 88 -19.59 7.35 -6.44
N GLY A 89 -18.48 8.08 -6.46
CA GLY A 89 -18.14 9.05 -5.42
C GLY A 89 -17.72 8.44 -4.10
N LYS A 90 -17.61 7.11 -4.01
CA LYS A 90 -17.22 6.42 -2.78
C LYS A 90 -15.74 6.06 -2.79
N SER A 91 -15.25 5.61 -1.63
CA SER A 91 -13.87 5.22 -1.44
C SER A 91 -13.77 3.83 -0.81
N GLN A 92 -12.69 3.13 -1.12
CA GLN A 92 -12.37 1.82 -0.56
C GLN A 92 -11.02 1.93 0.15
N LYS A 93 -10.95 1.45 1.40
CA LYS A 93 -9.67 1.39 2.14
C LYS A 93 -8.84 0.19 1.68
N ALA A 94 -7.54 0.38 1.63
CA ALA A 94 -6.60 -0.67 1.30
C ALA A 94 -5.30 -0.49 2.09
N VAL A 95 -4.50 -1.55 2.19
CA VAL A 95 -3.25 -1.53 2.94
C VAL A 95 -2.13 -2.21 2.16
N LEU A 96 -0.90 -1.81 2.43
CA LEU A 96 0.31 -2.56 2.11
C LEU A 96 1.06 -2.80 3.41
N VAL A 97 1.59 -4.01 3.57
CA VAL A 97 2.34 -4.39 4.77
C VAL A 97 3.76 -4.74 4.36
N PHE A 98 4.73 -4.18 5.08
CA PHE A 98 6.16 -4.41 4.84
C PHE A 98 6.81 -4.95 6.11
N GLN A 99 7.70 -5.93 5.96
CA GLN A 99 8.59 -6.36 7.04
C GLN A 99 9.81 -5.45 6.99
N VAL A 100 9.94 -4.54 7.94
CA VAL A 100 11.05 -3.59 7.98
C VAL A 100 11.92 -3.87 9.20
N ASP A 101 13.18 -3.39 9.16
CA ASP A 101 14.05 -3.48 10.32
C ASP A 101 13.41 -2.78 11.51
N LYS A 102 13.54 -3.35 12.71
CA LYS A 102 12.95 -2.76 13.92
C LYS A 102 13.46 -1.35 14.20
N ASN A 103 14.65 -0.99 13.68
CA ASN A 103 15.20 0.35 13.84
C ASN A 103 14.47 1.39 12.95
N ALA A 104 13.53 0.97 12.10
CA ALA A 104 12.74 1.89 11.29
C ALA A 104 11.91 2.86 12.14
N THR A 105 11.66 2.56 13.43
CA THR A 105 11.03 3.50 14.36
C THR A 105 11.84 4.78 14.51
N ASN A 106 13.15 4.71 14.31
CA ASN A 106 14.08 5.84 14.41
C ASN A 106 14.52 6.36 13.04
N ALA A 107 13.84 5.94 11.95
CA ALA A 107 14.21 6.34 10.60
C ALA A 107 14.06 7.84 10.41
N SER A 108 14.98 8.43 9.63
CA SER A 108 14.93 9.84 9.27
C SER A 108 14.04 10.08 8.06
N THR A 109 14.00 9.12 7.11
CA THR A 109 13.19 9.23 5.90
C THR A 109 12.48 7.91 5.62
N ILE A 110 11.22 8.01 5.22
CA ILE A 110 10.41 6.89 4.75
C ILE A 110 9.64 7.37 3.53
N ASP A 111 9.88 6.74 2.39
CA ASP A 111 9.23 7.09 1.12
C ASP A 111 8.59 5.84 0.51
N LEU A 112 7.47 6.02 -0.14
CA LEU A 112 6.81 4.96 -0.89
C LEU A 112 6.75 5.37 -2.36
N SER A 113 7.11 4.46 -3.26
CA SER A 113 6.92 4.67 -4.69
C SER A 113 5.99 3.63 -5.29
N ILE A 114 5.19 4.08 -6.26
CA ILE A 114 4.29 3.25 -7.05
C ILE A 114 4.67 3.50 -8.50
N GLU A 115 5.05 2.45 -9.22
CA GLU A 115 5.49 2.55 -10.61
C GLU A 115 4.72 1.59 -11.50
N GLU A 116 4.34 2.06 -12.69
CA GLU A 116 3.80 1.23 -13.75
C GLU A 116 4.35 1.74 -15.08
N GLY A 117 5.21 0.97 -15.73
CA GLY A 117 5.87 1.39 -16.97
C GLY A 117 6.68 2.67 -16.73
N ASN A 118 6.37 3.73 -17.48
CA ASN A 118 7.04 5.02 -17.34
C ASN A 118 6.35 5.95 -16.33
N SER A 119 5.23 5.52 -15.75
CA SER A 119 4.50 6.30 -14.76
C SER A 119 5.03 6.01 -13.37
N LYS A 120 5.30 7.06 -12.60
CA LYS A 120 5.81 6.94 -11.24
C LYS A 120 5.16 7.96 -10.34
N ALA A 121 4.74 7.53 -9.16
CA ALA A 121 4.29 8.41 -8.09
C ALA A 121 5.10 8.08 -6.84
N SER A 122 5.44 9.10 -6.07
CA SER A 122 6.18 8.96 -4.82
C SER A 122 5.49 9.73 -3.72
N VAL A 123 5.48 9.15 -2.52
CA VAL A 123 4.91 9.76 -1.33
C VAL A 123 5.97 9.78 -0.25
N LYS A 124 6.21 10.96 0.30
CA LYS A 124 7.08 11.10 1.46
C LYS A 124 6.25 10.84 2.71
N MET A 125 6.50 9.72 3.40
CA MET A 125 5.76 9.31 4.59
C MET A 125 6.39 9.87 5.86
N LYS A 126 7.71 10.09 5.81
CA LYS A 126 8.44 10.70 6.91
C LYS A 126 9.68 11.45 6.43
#